data_4d1d9c86fb6a58fd68d64d6798d87b3d
#
_entry.id   4d1d9c86fb6a58fd68d64d6798d87b3d
#
_cell.length_a   1.000
_cell.length_b   1.000
_cell.length_c   1.000
_cell.angle_alpha   90.00
_cell.angle_beta   90.00
_cell.angle_gamma   90.00
#
_symmetry.space_group_name_H-M   'P 1'
#
loop_
_entity.id
_entity.type
_entity.pdbx_description
1 polymer ?
#
loop_
_entity_poly.entity_id
_entity_poly.type
_entity_poly.pdbx_seq_one_letter_code
_entity_poly.pdbx_strand_id
1 'polypeptide(L)'
;MKKGIKKCIDNIKRKGEGGFKGGSPPLPWVFYFFKYLLREDVLMSKDDLVRISSYPLGSIEDWIRLYGYKNKFLKDRGFKEVDPFTFYRDLFPEGSLQKKGEHLDENHSIKGNIIGIQISRAKKRSKSFIITDDLEGIKYVTDVSFGLIAPVNYFGKNRVSKNARFLFAFVIDLDYVRENNIRDLLFQIKNKLLPNPTYIVNSGRGLHLYYFLDEPLPLYRHYQKTLTQFKELLIDRIWNDYTSSKKEKDMTGVLQGFRAVGSWSKLGKEYPVRAFKVSKRTNLEELKASIPFCKFDVSLKFPQKDKKKSKKLEYYKKNFPDWYERRIINKEPARERKWIVKRALYDWWKMKIIEKISAGHRYFGIMVLAIYAKKCGISYEELEKDAFGFLEILDNRTEEEDNHFEIDDIVAALNCYHDNYFTFPRDTIAKLTNVDIPKNKRNGRKQKAHLELLKEIKKIRKKMAKKG
;
A
#
# COMPACT_ATOMS: atom_id res chain seq x y z
N MET A 1 12.10 15.93 37.68
CA MET A 1 11.31 15.06 36.76
C MET A 1 10.13 14.38 37.46
N LYS A 2 10.28 13.64 38.58
CA LYS A 2 9.14 12.99 39.30
C LYS A 2 8.01 13.96 39.67
N LYS A 3 8.28 15.21 40.09
CA LYS A 3 7.22 16.23 40.39
C LYS A 3 6.45 16.73 39.18
N GLY A 4 7.08 16.84 38.02
CA GLY A 4 6.41 17.26 36.76
C GLY A 4 5.48 16.19 36.22
N ILE A 5 5.92 14.93 36.24
CA ILE A 5 5.12 13.79 35.78
C ILE A 5 3.91 13.57 36.69
N LYS A 6 4.11 13.68 38.03
CA LYS A 6 3.00 13.58 38.99
C LYS A 6 1.95 14.66 38.75
N LYS A 7 2.38 15.91 38.50
CA LYS A 7 1.49 17.03 38.17
C LYS A 7 0.73 16.81 36.84
N CYS A 8 1.34 16.15 35.87
CA CYS A 8 0.71 15.79 34.60
C CYS A 8 -0.34 14.68 34.79
N ILE A 9 -0.03 13.67 35.60
CA ILE A 9 -0.95 12.58 35.96
C ILE A 9 -2.13 13.11 36.75
N ASP A 10 -1.92 14.00 37.71
CA ASP A 10 -2.99 14.61 38.51
C ASP A 10 -3.88 15.51 37.66
N ASN A 11 -3.33 16.22 36.67
CA ASN A 11 -4.11 16.99 35.69
C ASN A 11 -4.96 16.10 34.77
N ILE A 12 -4.43 14.93 34.38
CA ILE A 12 -5.19 13.97 33.57
C ILE A 12 -6.31 13.32 34.36
N LYS A 13 -6.07 12.99 35.64
CA LYS A 13 -7.11 12.46 36.53
C LYS A 13 -8.23 13.49 36.77
N ARG A 14 -7.87 14.76 37.06
CA ARG A 14 -8.88 15.85 37.25
C ARG A 14 -9.69 16.13 35.98
N LYS A 15 -9.11 15.95 34.78
CA LYS A 15 -9.87 16.09 33.53
C LYS A 15 -10.73 14.85 33.18
N GLY A 16 -10.47 13.69 33.80
CA GLY A 16 -11.28 12.47 33.64
C GLY A 16 -12.54 12.46 34.52
N GLU A 17 -12.55 13.22 35.59
CA GLU A 17 -13.70 13.33 36.50
C GLU A 17 -14.71 14.40 36.10
N GLY A 18 -14.33 15.36 35.25
CA GLY A 18 -15.22 16.33 34.63
C GLY A 18 -15.70 15.80 33.27
N GLY A 19 -16.98 15.35 33.23
CA GLY A 19 -17.59 14.71 32.08
C GLY A 19 -17.25 15.35 30.72
N PHE A 20 -16.59 14.61 29.87
CA PHE A 20 -16.31 14.99 28.49
C PHE A 20 -17.60 14.97 27.67
N LYS A 21 -18.13 16.14 27.37
CA LYS A 21 -19.12 16.31 26.31
C LYS A 21 -18.39 16.25 24.97
N GLY A 22 -18.47 15.12 24.25
CA GLY A 22 -18.21 15.03 22.82
C GLY A 22 -16.86 14.51 22.32
N GLY A 23 -16.02 13.87 23.16
CA GLY A 23 -14.76 13.23 22.71
C GLY A 23 -14.70 11.76 23.09
N SER A 24 -14.19 10.91 22.19
CA SER A 24 -13.95 9.49 22.48
C SER A 24 -13.00 9.33 23.66
N PRO A 25 -13.21 8.37 24.59
CA PRO A 25 -12.31 8.14 25.71
C PRO A 25 -10.92 7.75 25.22
N PRO A 26 -9.84 8.15 25.91
CA PRO A 26 -8.49 7.75 25.56
C PRO A 26 -8.37 6.22 25.58
N LEU A 27 -7.77 5.67 24.54
CA LEU A 27 -7.62 4.24 24.35
C LEU A 27 -6.92 3.57 25.55
N PRO A 28 -7.32 2.36 25.99
CA PRO A 28 -6.80 1.69 27.17
C PRO A 28 -5.28 1.53 27.22
N TRP A 29 -4.59 1.52 26.05
CA TRP A 29 -3.15 1.38 25.93
C TRP A 29 -2.37 2.62 26.40
N VAL A 30 -2.95 3.82 26.43
CA VAL A 30 -2.33 5.02 27.00
C VAL A 30 -2.04 4.84 28.50
N PHE A 31 -2.94 4.18 29.22
CA PHE A 31 -2.75 3.83 30.64
C PHE A 31 -1.66 2.76 30.85
N TYR A 32 -1.56 1.79 29.93
CA TYR A 32 -0.51 0.77 29.99
C TYR A 32 0.88 1.36 29.70
N PHE A 33 0.99 2.31 28.78
CA PHE A 33 2.23 2.97 28.44
C PHE A 33 2.76 3.81 29.61
N PHE A 34 1.90 4.58 30.28
CA PHE A 34 2.31 5.34 31.49
C PHE A 34 2.70 4.42 32.66
N LYS A 35 2.05 3.28 32.83
CA LYS A 35 2.40 2.28 33.86
C LYS A 35 3.76 1.62 33.58
N TYR A 36 4.15 1.50 32.30
CA TYR A 36 5.43 0.98 31.87
C TYR A 36 6.59 1.95 32.10
N LEU A 37 6.39 3.23 31.83
CA LEU A 37 7.40 4.29 32.09
C LEU A 37 7.75 4.46 33.59
N LEU A 38 6.93 3.93 34.49
CA LEU A 38 7.12 4.01 35.93
C LEU A 38 7.80 2.77 36.54
N ARG A 39 8.15 1.77 35.75
CA ARG A 39 8.95 0.63 36.23
C ARG A 39 10.42 1.03 36.28
N GLU A 40 11.05 0.87 37.45
CA GLU A 40 12.43 1.30 37.75
C GLU A 40 13.50 0.53 36.98
N ASP A 41 13.16 -0.62 36.40
CA ASP A 41 14.03 -1.51 35.61
C ASP A 41 14.21 -1.14 34.15
N VAL A 42 13.57 -0.05 33.64
CA VAL A 42 13.65 0.45 32.27
C VAL A 42 14.10 1.93 32.20
N LEU A 43 14.72 2.43 33.24
CA LEU A 43 15.27 3.79 33.20
C LEU A 43 16.50 3.83 32.28
N MET A 44 16.27 4.28 31.04
CA MET A 44 17.38 4.77 30.21
C MET A 44 18.10 5.92 30.89
N SER A 45 19.42 5.92 30.83
CA SER A 45 20.23 7.01 31.39
C SER A 45 19.86 8.34 30.71
N LYS A 46 20.07 9.46 31.41
CA LYS A 46 19.90 10.80 30.86
C LYS A 46 20.70 11.00 29.56
N ASP A 47 21.90 10.37 29.52
CA ASP A 47 22.79 10.42 28.36
C ASP A 47 22.29 9.63 27.17
N ASP A 48 21.55 8.51 27.38
CA ASP A 48 20.91 7.77 26.32
C ASP A 48 19.75 8.56 25.71
N LEU A 49 18.98 9.30 26.50
CA LEU A 49 17.91 10.18 26.03
C LEU A 49 18.42 11.40 25.26
N VAL A 50 19.55 11.97 25.68
CA VAL A 50 20.18 13.10 24.99
C VAL A 50 20.81 12.67 23.68
N ARG A 51 21.45 11.49 23.64
CA ARG A 51 21.98 10.92 22.38
C ARG A 51 20.90 10.64 21.33
N ILE A 52 19.68 10.31 21.73
CA ILE A 52 18.57 10.01 20.82
C ILE A 52 17.94 11.27 20.23
N SER A 53 17.98 12.41 20.92
CA SER A 53 17.30 13.65 20.51
C SER A 53 18.13 14.57 19.61
N SER A 54 19.42 14.30 19.42
CA SER A 54 20.36 15.25 18.81
C SER A 54 20.90 14.88 17.43
N TYR A 55 20.46 13.74 16.84
CA TYR A 55 20.89 13.37 15.49
C TYR A 55 19.85 13.74 14.45
N PRO A 56 20.19 14.51 13.38
CA PRO A 56 19.40 14.61 12.17
C PRO A 56 19.21 13.21 11.58
N LEU A 57 18.20 13.01 10.72
CA LEU A 57 17.89 11.74 10.03
C LEU A 57 19.18 11.07 9.55
N GLY A 58 19.71 10.17 10.36
CA GLY A 58 21.07 9.72 10.52
C GLY A 58 21.90 9.54 9.26
N SER A 59 23.18 9.84 9.42
CA SER A 59 24.23 9.53 8.44
C SER A 59 24.17 8.03 8.04
N ILE A 60 24.81 7.66 6.95
CA ILE A 60 24.89 6.26 6.52
C ILE A 60 25.54 5.38 7.59
N GLU A 61 26.51 5.92 8.34
CA GLU A 61 27.21 5.29 9.46
C GLU A 61 26.25 4.96 10.60
N ASP A 62 25.31 5.86 10.92
CA ASP A 62 24.28 5.61 11.93
C ASP A 62 23.37 4.45 11.53
N TRP A 63 22.98 4.38 10.25
CA TRP A 63 22.16 3.29 9.75
C TRP A 63 22.91 1.96 9.71
N ILE A 64 24.21 1.97 9.45
CA ILE A 64 25.07 0.79 9.53
C ILE A 64 25.15 0.29 10.98
N ARG A 65 25.37 1.19 11.94
CA ARG A 65 25.34 0.87 13.36
C ARG A 65 23.99 0.30 13.78
N LEU A 66 22.90 0.93 13.38
CA LEU A 66 21.54 0.49 13.67
C LEU A 66 21.21 -0.86 13.00
N TYR A 67 21.73 -1.12 11.80
CA TYR A 67 21.59 -2.42 11.16
C TYR A 67 22.23 -3.52 12.01
N GLY A 68 23.46 -3.31 12.47
CA GLY A 68 24.17 -4.23 13.37
C GLY A 68 23.42 -4.43 14.70
N TYR A 69 22.97 -3.33 15.29
CA TYR A 69 22.16 -3.36 16.51
C TYR A 69 20.88 -4.20 16.36
N LYS A 70 20.10 -3.98 15.30
CA LYS A 70 18.86 -4.73 15.04
C LYS A 70 19.13 -6.23 14.92
N ASN A 71 20.17 -6.63 14.18
CA ASN A 71 20.55 -8.03 14.03
C ASN A 71 20.93 -8.66 15.38
N LYS A 72 21.79 -7.99 16.16
CA LYS A 72 22.18 -8.45 17.50
C LYS A 72 20.96 -8.55 18.41
N PHE A 73 20.15 -7.50 18.45
CA PHE A 73 18.98 -7.42 19.31
C PHE A 73 17.95 -8.53 19.05
N LEU A 74 17.76 -8.94 17.79
CA LEU A 74 16.90 -10.06 17.42
C LEU A 74 17.52 -11.41 17.85
N LYS A 75 18.84 -11.59 17.66
CA LYS A 75 19.57 -12.79 18.07
C LYS A 75 19.55 -12.96 19.61
N ASP A 76 19.78 -11.90 20.34
CA ASP A 76 19.81 -11.89 21.83
C ASP A 76 18.44 -12.29 22.43
N ARG A 77 17.34 -12.19 21.63
CA ARG A 77 16.01 -12.67 21.99
C ARG A 77 15.70 -14.08 21.53
N GLY A 78 16.70 -14.80 21.03
CA GLY A 78 16.59 -16.17 20.62
C GLY A 78 15.96 -16.37 19.23
N PHE A 79 15.77 -15.30 18.42
CA PHE A 79 15.26 -15.44 17.06
C PHE A 79 16.36 -15.97 16.14
N LYS A 80 16.08 -17.11 15.50
CA LYS A 80 17.04 -17.77 14.63
C LYS A 80 17.13 -17.05 13.27
N GLU A 81 18.35 -16.61 12.93
CA GLU A 81 18.65 -16.14 11.58
C GLU A 81 18.61 -17.32 10.60
N VAL A 82 17.99 -17.15 9.43
CA VAL A 82 17.88 -18.15 8.39
C VAL A 82 18.45 -17.63 7.07
N ASP A 83 18.97 -18.55 6.25
CA ASP A 83 19.44 -18.24 4.91
C ASP A 83 18.28 -17.98 3.94
N PRO A 84 18.55 -17.38 2.76
CA PRO A 84 17.50 -17.05 1.80
C PRO A 84 16.71 -18.26 1.29
N PHE A 85 17.37 -19.40 1.08
CA PHE A 85 16.70 -20.61 0.58
C PHE A 85 15.70 -21.14 1.61
N THR A 86 16.12 -21.25 2.88
CA THR A 86 15.27 -21.67 4.00
C THR A 86 14.08 -20.72 4.18
N PHE A 87 14.31 -19.39 4.08
CA PHE A 87 13.24 -18.40 4.18
C PHE A 87 12.21 -18.56 3.06
N TYR A 88 12.65 -18.68 1.80
CA TYR A 88 11.72 -18.79 0.68
C TYR A 88 11.06 -20.16 0.59
N ARG A 89 11.72 -21.23 1.05
CA ARG A 89 11.12 -22.56 1.16
C ARG A 89 10.02 -22.58 2.25
N ASP A 90 10.25 -21.86 3.34
CA ASP A 90 9.22 -21.71 4.37
C ASP A 90 8.08 -20.79 3.87
N LEU A 91 8.35 -19.75 3.07
CA LEU A 91 7.31 -18.91 2.48
C LEU A 91 6.47 -19.69 1.45
N PHE A 92 7.14 -20.42 0.56
CA PHE A 92 6.55 -21.20 -0.52
C PHE A 92 6.85 -22.70 -0.27
N PRO A 93 5.95 -23.42 0.43
CA PRO A 93 6.14 -24.83 0.74
C PRO A 93 6.38 -25.67 -0.51
N GLU A 94 7.08 -26.78 -0.36
CA GLU A 94 7.33 -27.72 -1.44
C GLU A 94 6.04 -28.17 -2.11
N GLY A 95 6.02 -28.22 -3.44
CA GLY A 95 4.85 -28.54 -4.23
C GLY A 95 3.83 -27.41 -4.41
N SER A 96 4.01 -26.25 -3.76
CA SER A 96 3.12 -25.08 -3.92
C SER A 96 3.41 -24.28 -5.20
N LEU A 97 4.56 -24.50 -5.82
CA LEU A 97 4.96 -23.84 -7.04
C LEU A 97 5.00 -24.83 -8.23
N GLN A 98 5.04 -24.29 -9.43
CA GLN A 98 5.19 -25.05 -10.65
C GLN A 98 6.58 -25.67 -10.72
N LYS A 99 6.66 -26.96 -11.06
CA LYS A 99 7.95 -27.60 -11.35
C LYS A 99 8.50 -27.14 -12.69
N LYS A 100 9.79 -27.19 -12.87
CA LYS A 100 10.45 -26.86 -14.13
C LYS A 100 9.96 -27.80 -15.23
N GLY A 101 9.46 -27.24 -16.34
CA GLY A 101 8.89 -28.01 -17.45
C GLY A 101 7.45 -28.50 -17.24
N GLU A 102 6.83 -28.29 -16.08
CA GLU A 102 5.44 -28.63 -15.84
C GLU A 102 4.52 -27.72 -16.66
N HIS A 103 3.57 -28.30 -17.39
CA HIS A 103 2.53 -27.54 -18.08
C HIS A 103 1.30 -27.42 -17.19
N LEU A 104 0.87 -26.21 -16.91
CA LEU A 104 -0.27 -25.93 -16.06
C LEU A 104 -1.47 -25.48 -16.89
N ASP A 105 -2.66 -26.03 -16.58
CA ASP A 105 -3.92 -25.51 -17.10
C ASP A 105 -4.26 -24.19 -16.41
N GLU A 106 -4.53 -23.14 -17.19
CA GLU A 106 -4.86 -21.81 -16.71
C GLU A 106 -6.07 -21.79 -15.77
N ASN A 107 -7.04 -22.66 -16.00
CA ASN A 107 -8.32 -22.64 -15.29
C ASN A 107 -8.35 -23.45 -13.99
N HIS A 108 -7.46 -24.42 -13.84
CA HIS A 108 -7.54 -25.40 -12.75
C HIS A 108 -6.31 -25.44 -11.84
N SER A 109 -5.22 -24.74 -12.18
CA SER A 109 -4.02 -24.81 -11.39
C SER A 109 -4.02 -23.84 -10.20
N ILE A 110 -3.83 -24.41 -9.01
CA ILE A 110 -3.48 -23.67 -7.78
C ILE A 110 -2.00 -23.32 -7.71
N LYS A 111 -1.17 -23.94 -8.58
CA LYS A 111 0.26 -23.67 -8.67
C LYS A 111 0.54 -22.46 -9.56
N GLY A 112 1.69 -21.91 -9.42
CA GLY A 112 2.21 -20.82 -10.24
C GLY A 112 3.68 -20.64 -10.00
N ASN A 113 4.29 -19.63 -10.60
CA ASN A 113 5.69 -19.31 -10.44
C ASN A 113 5.88 -18.07 -9.57
N ILE A 114 6.98 -18.01 -8.84
CA ILE A 114 7.44 -16.73 -8.30
C ILE A 114 8.08 -15.95 -9.43
N ILE A 115 7.85 -14.65 -9.47
CA ILE A 115 8.55 -13.74 -10.38
C ILE A 115 9.48 -12.86 -9.56
N GLY A 116 10.77 -13.21 -9.58
CA GLY A 116 11.83 -12.39 -9.00
C GLY A 116 12.20 -11.25 -9.96
N ILE A 117 12.48 -10.07 -9.43
CA ILE A 117 12.88 -8.90 -10.21
C ILE A 117 14.23 -8.41 -9.71
N GLN A 118 15.19 -8.28 -10.61
CA GLN A 118 16.44 -7.56 -10.37
C GLN A 118 16.36 -6.18 -11.02
N ILE A 119 16.64 -5.14 -10.25
CA ILE A 119 16.68 -3.77 -10.75
C ILE A 119 18.12 -3.29 -10.75
N SER A 120 18.58 -2.79 -11.89
CA SER A 120 19.85 -2.09 -12.01
C SER A 120 19.59 -0.59 -12.14
N ARG A 121 19.80 0.16 -11.07
CA ARG A 121 19.63 1.62 -11.07
C ARG A 121 20.59 2.30 -12.07
N ALA A 122 21.86 1.86 -12.10
CA ALA A 122 22.85 2.42 -13.02
C ALA A 122 22.50 2.26 -14.50
N LYS A 123 21.78 1.16 -14.87
CA LYS A 123 21.37 0.90 -16.25
C LYS A 123 19.91 1.26 -16.52
N LYS A 124 19.17 1.79 -15.54
CA LYS A 124 17.71 2.07 -15.62
C LYS A 124 16.92 0.89 -16.23
N ARG A 125 17.29 -0.35 -15.88
CA ARG A 125 16.70 -1.57 -16.45
C ARG A 125 16.32 -2.56 -15.36
N SER A 126 15.21 -3.24 -15.55
CA SER A 126 14.81 -4.37 -14.73
C SER A 126 14.84 -5.68 -15.51
N LYS A 127 15.22 -6.77 -14.83
CA LYS A 127 15.15 -8.14 -15.35
C LYS A 127 14.21 -8.94 -14.47
N SER A 128 13.34 -9.73 -15.09
CA SER A 128 12.45 -10.65 -14.40
C SER A 128 12.95 -12.09 -14.56
N PHE A 129 12.91 -12.85 -13.48
CA PHE A 129 13.31 -14.25 -13.42
C PHE A 129 12.14 -15.09 -12.92
N ILE A 130 11.90 -16.21 -13.57
CA ILE A 130 10.94 -17.21 -13.12
C ILE A 130 11.65 -18.08 -12.08
N ILE A 131 10.99 -18.26 -10.94
CA ILE A 131 11.46 -19.12 -9.86
C ILE A 131 10.43 -20.22 -9.71
N THR A 132 10.84 -21.44 -10.00
CA THR A 132 10.06 -22.67 -9.93
C THR A 132 10.18 -23.35 -8.57
N ASP A 133 9.55 -24.50 -8.39
CA ASP A 133 9.47 -25.18 -7.09
C ASP A 133 10.83 -25.65 -6.53
N ASP A 134 11.85 -25.81 -7.40
CA ASP A 134 13.24 -26.08 -7.00
C ASP A 134 13.92 -24.88 -6.29
N LEU A 135 13.36 -23.69 -6.42
CA LEU A 135 13.88 -22.41 -5.92
C LEU A 135 15.27 -22.02 -6.45
N GLU A 136 15.81 -22.72 -7.47
CA GLU A 136 17.14 -22.41 -8.05
C GLU A 136 17.23 -20.97 -8.56
N GLY A 137 16.12 -20.43 -9.06
CA GLY A 137 16.05 -19.06 -9.58
C GLY A 137 16.23 -17.95 -8.54
N ILE A 138 16.19 -18.26 -7.23
CA ILE A 138 16.40 -17.28 -6.15
C ILE A 138 17.77 -16.63 -6.25
N LYS A 139 18.79 -17.36 -6.66
CA LYS A 139 20.16 -16.86 -6.86
C LYS A 139 20.24 -15.60 -7.75
N TYR A 140 19.30 -15.41 -8.67
CA TYR A 140 19.29 -14.26 -9.57
C TYR A 140 18.74 -12.97 -8.92
N VAL A 141 18.18 -13.06 -7.71
CA VAL A 141 17.63 -11.93 -6.97
C VAL A 141 18.20 -11.79 -5.55
N THR A 142 19.03 -12.75 -5.13
CA THR A 142 19.89 -12.68 -3.95
C THR A 142 21.30 -12.26 -4.37
N ASP A 143 22.12 -11.77 -3.44
CA ASP A 143 23.46 -11.22 -3.69
C ASP A 143 23.51 -10.22 -4.87
N VAL A 144 22.48 -9.43 -5.03
CA VAL A 144 22.37 -8.36 -6.03
C VAL A 144 22.02 -7.04 -5.35
N SER A 145 22.40 -5.92 -6.00
CA SER A 145 22.19 -4.58 -5.43
C SER A 145 20.72 -4.27 -5.14
N PHE A 146 19.80 -4.81 -5.95
CA PHE A 146 18.37 -4.60 -5.74
C PHE A 146 17.55 -5.76 -6.34
N GLY A 147 17.24 -6.74 -5.50
CA GLY A 147 16.35 -7.85 -5.81
C GLY A 147 14.99 -7.67 -5.13
N LEU A 148 13.90 -8.01 -5.82
CA LEU A 148 12.53 -7.96 -5.30
C LEU A 148 11.83 -9.30 -5.49
N ILE A 149 11.12 -9.76 -4.46
CA ILE A 149 10.17 -10.87 -4.52
C ILE A 149 8.86 -10.45 -3.85
N ALA A 150 7.72 -10.80 -4.46
CA ALA A 150 6.41 -10.66 -3.83
C ALA A 150 6.01 -11.98 -3.15
N PRO A 151 5.26 -11.96 -2.02
CA PRO A 151 4.73 -13.17 -1.39
C PRO A 151 3.53 -13.75 -2.17
N VAL A 152 3.66 -13.81 -3.48
CA VAL A 152 2.59 -14.15 -4.44
C VAL A 152 3.16 -15.01 -5.55
N ASN A 153 2.43 -16.06 -5.94
CA ASN A 153 2.73 -16.79 -7.17
C ASN A 153 1.89 -16.28 -8.34
N TYR A 154 2.40 -16.46 -9.56
CA TYR A 154 1.81 -15.97 -10.80
C TYR A 154 1.67 -17.08 -11.82
N PHE A 155 0.60 -17.07 -12.60
CA PHE A 155 0.47 -17.87 -13.80
C PHE A 155 1.37 -17.32 -14.91
N GLY A 156 2.18 -18.21 -15.51
CA GLY A 156 3.08 -17.84 -16.61
C GLY A 156 4.27 -16.98 -16.18
N LYS A 157 4.73 -16.12 -17.06
CA LYS A 157 6.03 -15.42 -16.95
C LYS A 157 5.92 -13.95 -16.50
N ASN A 158 4.70 -13.41 -16.46
CA ASN A 158 4.51 -11.97 -16.28
C ASN A 158 3.91 -11.64 -14.90
N ARG A 159 4.61 -10.76 -14.16
CA ARG A 159 4.14 -10.22 -12.89
C ARG A 159 3.11 -9.11 -13.13
N VAL A 160 1.89 -9.50 -13.46
CA VAL A 160 0.75 -8.59 -13.63
C VAL A 160 -0.42 -9.06 -12.77
N SER A 161 -1.25 -8.14 -12.33
CA SER A 161 -2.39 -8.41 -11.42
C SER A 161 -3.31 -9.53 -11.90
N LYS A 162 -3.58 -9.62 -13.21
CA LYS A 162 -4.43 -10.67 -13.80
C LYS A 162 -3.84 -12.08 -13.69
N ASN A 163 -2.52 -12.20 -13.58
CA ASN A 163 -1.80 -13.47 -13.49
C ASN A 163 -1.54 -13.90 -12.04
N ALA A 164 -1.78 -13.04 -11.05
CA ALA A 164 -1.62 -13.39 -9.65
C ALA A 164 -2.60 -14.50 -9.26
N ARG A 165 -2.11 -15.53 -8.56
CA ARG A 165 -2.88 -16.72 -8.18
C ARG A 165 -3.15 -16.78 -6.69
N PHE A 166 -2.11 -16.82 -5.87
CA PHE A 166 -2.22 -16.99 -4.42
C PHE A 166 -1.30 -16.05 -3.66
N LEU A 167 -1.78 -15.55 -2.55
CA LEU A 167 -1.03 -14.81 -1.55
C LEU A 167 -0.59 -15.77 -0.45
N PHE A 168 0.72 -15.83 -0.18
CA PHE A 168 1.31 -16.72 0.84
C PHE A 168 1.61 -15.99 2.15
N ALA A 169 1.72 -14.67 2.14
CA ALA A 169 1.95 -13.87 3.34
C ALA A 169 1.41 -12.45 3.18
N PHE A 170 0.97 -11.87 4.30
CA PHE A 170 0.91 -10.42 4.43
C PHE A 170 2.28 -9.90 4.87
N VAL A 171 2.72 -8.81 4.27
CA VAL A 171 4.01 -8.18 4.59
C VAL A 171 3.80 -6.71 4.88
N ILE A 172 4.30 -6.26 6.03
CA ILE A 172 4.27 -4.87 6.45
C ILE A 172 5.71 -4.36 6.42
N ASP A 173 5.95 -3.30 5.67
CA ASP A 173 7.25 -2.65 5.54
C ASP A 173 7.29 -1.44 6.46
N LEU A 174 8.05 -1.54 7.54
CA LEU A 174 8.27 -0.45 8.49
C LEU A 174 9.57 0.26 8.12
N ASP A 175 9.46 1.46 7.61
CA ASP A 175 10.61 2.31 7.29
C ASP A 175 11.21 2.97 8.53
N TYR A 176 12.50 3.33 8.44
CA TYR A 176 13.23 4.12 9.45
C TYR A 176 13.08 3.60 10.90
N VAL A 177 13.30 2.29 11.08
CA VAL A 177 13.22 1.63 12.38
C VAL A 177 14.51 1.84 13.18
N ARG A 178 14.42 2.62 14.26
CA ARG A 178 15.51 2.90 15.21
C ARG A 178 15.48 1.93 16.39
N GLU A 179 16.44 2.09 17.32
CA GLU A 179 16.57 1.23 18.51
C GLU A 179 15.29 1.18 19.35
N ASN A 180 14.70 2.35 19.62
CA ASN A 180 13.45 2.42 20.37
C ASN A 180 12.29 1.75 19.62
N ASN A 181 12.21 1.96 18.30
CA ASN A 181 11.12 1.38 17.51
C ASN A 181 11.14 -0.15 17.54
N ILE A 182 12.30 -0.80 17.41
CA ILE A 182 12.37 -2.26 17.48
C ILE A 182 12.09 -2.78 18.90
N ARG A 183 12.50 -2.06 19.95
CA ARG A 183 12.18 -2.40 21.34
C ARG A 183 10.67 -2.32 21.57
N ASP A 184 10.04 -1.23 21.15
CA ASP A 184 8.59 -1.01 21.30
C ASP A 184 7.79 -1.99 20.46
N LEU A 185 8.24 -2.28 19.23
CA LEU A 185 7.63 -3.29 18.37
C LEU A 185 7.58 -4.66 19.08
N LEU A 186 8.73 -5.15 19.58
CA LEU A 186 8.79 -6.44 20.27
C LEU A 186 8.04 -6.43 21.61
N PHE A 187 8.01 -5.30 22.31
CA PHE A 187 7.18 -5.13 23.49
C PHE A 187 5.68 -5.26 23.16
N GLN A 188 5.22 -4.56 22.12
CA GLN A 188 3.83 -4.65 21.69
C GLN A 188 3.44 -6.06 21.23
N ILE A 189 4.33 -6.76 20.53
CA ILE A 189 4.14 -8.17 20.13
C ILE A 189 4.06 -9.07 21.36
N LYS A 190 5.03 -8.97 22.30
CA LYS A 190 5.05 -9.78 23.52
C LYS A 190 3.79 -9.63 24.37
N ASN A 191 3.25 -8.41 24.42
CA ASN A 191 2.02 -8.11 25.17
C ASN A 191 0.74 -8.32 24.35
N LYS A 192 0.81 -8.99 23.18
CA LYS A 192 -0.33 -9.28 22.31
C LYS A 192 -1.11 -8.05 21.84
N LEU A 193 -0.46 -6.88 21.83
CA LEU A 193 -1.03 -5.65 21.28
C LEU A 193 -0.95 -5.63 19.76
N LEU A 194 0.06 -6.31 19.20
CA LEU A 194 0.25 -6.52 17.77
C LEU A 194 0.31 -8.01 17.46
N PRO A 195 -0.08 -8.42 16.25
CA PRO A 195 0.04 -9.83 15.83
C PRO A 195 1.51 -10.24 15.79
N ASN A 196 1.77 -11.52 16.09
CA ASN A 196 3.11 -12.06 16.09
C ASN A 196 3.53 -12.43 14.66
N PRO A 197 4.56 -11.79 14.06
CA PRO A 197 4.99 -12.11 12.71
C PRO A 197 5.68 -13.47 12.67
N THR A 198 5.59 -14.18 11.55
CA THR A 198 6.34 -15.40 11.30
C THR A 198 7.83 -15.10 11.18
N TYR A 199 8.16 -14.02 10.48
CA TYR A 199 9.53 -13.54 10.32
C TYR A 199 9.62 -12.03 10.49
N ILE A 200 10.73 -11.59 11.09
CA ILE A 200 11.19 -10.20 11.03
C ILE A 200 12.40 -10.17 10.11
N VAL A 201 12.34 -9.32 9.08
CA VAL A 201 13.41 -9.19 8.09
C VAL A 201 14.03 -7.81 8.22
N ASN A 202 15.34 -7.76 8.49
CA ASN A 202 16.08 -6.51 8.52
C ASN A 202 16.46 -6.10 7.08
N SER A 203 15.78 -5.09 6.55
CA SER A 203 15.97 -4.57 5.19
C SER A 203 17.02 -3.46 5.08
N GLY A 204 17.73 -3.16 6.17
CA GLY A 204 18.71 -2.07 6.28
C GLY A 204 18.18 -0.95 7.17
N ARG A 205 17.60 0.09 6.62
CA ARG A 205 17.01 1.22 7.40
C ARG A 205 15.69 0.83 8.07
N GLY A 206 14.94 -0.14 7.52
CA GLY A 206 13.63 -0.59 7.99
C GLY A 206 13.60 -2.03 8.47
N LEU A 207 12.38 -2.52 8.70
CA LEU A 207 12.05 -3.93 8.97
C LEU A 207 10.84 -4.33 8.14
N HIS A 208 10.89 -5.52 7.52
CA HIS A 208 9.68 -6.12 6.97
C HIS A 208 9.14 -7.18 7.96
N LEU A 209 7.88 -7.08 8.32
CA LEU A 209 7.19 -8.06 9.16
C LEU A 209 6.39 -8.98 8.25
N TYR A 210 6.76 -10.25 8.21
CA TYR A 210 6.11 -11.27 7.39
C TYR A 210 5.17 -12.11 8.23
N TYR A 211 3.91 -12.17 7.82
CA TYR A 211 2.86 -13.01 8.37
C TYR A 211 2.56 -14.12 7.38
N PHE A 212 3.25 -15.26 7.48
CA PHE A 212 3.05 -16.40 6.59
C PHE A 212 1.73 -17.07 6.90
N LEU A 213 0.94 -17.30 5.87
CA LEU A 213 -0.37 -17.90 5.98
C LEU A 213 -0.26 -19.44 6.01
N ASP A 214 -1.04 -20.08 6.88
CA ASP A 214 -1.16 -21.54 6.91
C ASP A 214 -1.65 -22.07 5.57
N GLU A 215 -2.70 -21.43 5.02
CA GLU A 215 -3.23 -21.69 3.70
C GLU A 215 -3.12 -20.44 2.81
N PRO A 216 -2.55 -20.57 1.59
CA PRO A 216 -2.47 -19.45 0.67
C PRO A 216 -3.85 -18.94 0.25
N LEU A 217 -4.04 -17.63 0.22
CA LEU A 217 -5.31 -17.01 -0.14
C LEU A 217 -5.43 -16.77 -1.64
N PRO A 218 -6.55 -17.12 -2.29
CA PRO A 218 -6.73 -16.92 -3.72
C PRO A 218 -6.78 -15.42 -4.06
N LEU A 219 -6.07 -15.03 -5.13
CA LEU A 219 -5.96 -13.65 -5.61
C LEU A 219 -6.82 -13.38 -6.84
N TYR A 220 -8.03 -13.92 -6.91
CA TYR A 220 -8.97 -13.52 -7.95
C TYR A 220 -9.21 -12.01 -7.92
N ARG A 221 -9.47 -11.41 -9.07
CA ARG A 221 -9.57 -9.96 -9.24
C ARG A 221 -10.47 -9.25 -8.22
N HIS A 222 -11.57 -9.85 -7.83
CA HIS A 222 -12.48 -9.32 -6.82
C HIS A 222 -11.93 -9.43 -5.40
N TYR A 223 -11.11 -10.46 -5.09
CA TYR A 223 -10.48 -10.63 -3.77
C TYR A 223 -9.25 -9.73 -3.58
N GLN A 224 -8.51 -9.43 -4.66
CA GLN A 224 -7.32 -8.57 -4.56
C GLN A 224 -7.63 -7.24 -3.89
N LYS A 225 -8.76 -6.61 -4.25
CA LYS A 225 -9.19 -5.34 -3.63
C LYS A 225 -9.51 -5.53 -2.16
N THR A 226 -10.24 -6.58 -1.81
CA THR A 226 -10.64 -6.91 -0.44
C THR A 226 -9.43 -7.21 0.44
N LEU A 227 -8.50 -8.04 -0.05
CA LEU A 227 -7.28 -8.38 0.67
C LEU A 227 -6.31 -7.17 0.79
N THR A 228 -6.29 -6.28 -0.21
CA THR A 228 -5.55 -5.02 -0.10
C THR A 228 -6.13 -4.13 1.00
N GLN A 229 -7.45 -3.99 1.08
CA GLN A 229 -8.09 -3.23 2.16
C GLN A 229 -7.80 -3.85 3.54
N PHE A 230 -7.78 -5.18 3.64
CA PHE A 230 -7.40 -5.85 4.88
C PHE A 230 -5.93 -5.58 5.24
N LYS A 231 -5.01 -5.67 4.27
CA LYS A 231 -3.61 -5.32 4.48
C LYS A 231 -3.45 -3.86 4.94
N GLU A 232 -4.24 -2.94 4.41
CA GLU A 232 -4.24 -1.54 4.85
C GLU A 232 -4.62 -1.40 6.32
N LEU A 233 -5.61 -2.16 6.80
CA LEU A 233 -5.97 -2.20 8.23
C LEU A 233 -4.83 -2.76 9.09
N LEU A 234 -4.11 -3.79 8.59
CA LEU A 234 -2.93 -4.31 9.28
C LEU A 234 -1.80 -3.27 9.33
N ILE A 235 -1.56 -2.54 8.23
CA ILE A 235 -0.58 -1.45 8.21
C ILE A 235 -0.97 -0.38 9.23
N ASP A 236 -2.21 0.06 9.23
CA ASP A 236 -2.71 1.07 10.17
C ASP A 236 -2.56 0.65 11.63
N ARG A 237 -2.71 -0.65 11.91
CA ARG A 237 -2.54 -1.22 13.25
C ARG A 237 -1.08 -1.29 13.67
N ILE A 238 -0.21 -1.76 12.77
CA ILE A 238 1.18 -2.12 13.09
C ILE A 238 2.10 -0.90 12.98
N TRP A 239 1.91 -0.07 11.96
CA TRP A 239 2.71 1.13 11.77
C TRP A 239 2.13 2.28 12.60
N ASN A 240 2.78 2.54 13.70
CA ASN A 240 2.44 3.62 14.62
C ASN A 240 3.72 4.38 15.04
N ASP A 241 3.57 5.48 15.77
CA ASP A 241 4.67 6.36 16.18
C ASP A 241 5.77 5.66 17.00
N TYR A 242 5.49 4.47 17.53
CA TYR A 242 6.43 3.67 18.32
C TYR A 242 7.15 2.62 17.48
N THR A 243 6.59 2.18 16.36
CA THR A 243 7.15 1.09 15.53
C THR A 243 7.95 1.59 14.33
N SER A 244 7.77 2.87 13.95
CA SER A 244 8.51 3.53 12.88
C SER A 244 8.76 5.00 13.22
N SER A 245 9.93 5.51 12.86
CA SER A 245 10.22 6.95 12.97
C SER A 245 9.64 7.77 11.82
N LYS A 246 9.21 7.12 10.74
CA LYS A 246 8.54 7.76 9.62
C LYS A 246 7.04 7.91 9.93
N LYS A 247 6.53 9.15 9.88
CA LYS A 247 5.12 9.44 10.15
C LYS A 247 4.19 8.99 9.03
N GLU A 248 4.63 9.11 7.79
CA GLU A 248 3.85 8.76 6.62
C GLU A 248 3.92 7.26 6.35
N LYS A 249 2.76 6.60 6.41
CA LYS A 249 2.63 5.17 6.20
C LYS A 249 2.67 4.83 4.71
N ASP A 250 3.44 3.82 4.34
CA ASP A 250 3.47 3.30 2.98
C ASP A 250 2.35 2.26 2.78
N MET A 251 1.23 2.70 2.19
CA MET A 251 0.03 1.88 1.98
C MET A 251 0.19 0.98 0.76
N THR A 252 0.99 -0.06 0.88
CA THR A 252 1.27 -1.00 -0.21
C THR A 252 0.18 -2.06 -0.39
N GLY A 253 -0.14 -2.39 -1.64
CA GLY A 253 -1.09 -3.46 -1.98
C GLY A 253 -0.51 -4.87 -1.75
N VAL A 254 -1.36 -5.90 -1.85
CA VAL A 254 -0.97 -7.32 -1.64
C VAL A 254 -0.02 -7.86 -2.71
N LEU A 255 0.05 -7.24 -3.88
CA LEU A 255 0.95 -7.62 -4.98
C LEU A 255 2.32 -6.95 -4.91
N GLN A 256 2.57 -6.14 -3.87
CA GLN A 256 3.83 -5.44 -3.69
C GLN A 256 5.00 -6.43 -3.57
N GLY A 257 6.10 -6.11 -4.24
CA GLY A 257 7.38 -6.81 -4.05
C GLY A 257 8.18 -6.16 -2.95
N PHE A 258 8.87 -6.97 -2.18
CA PHE A 258 9.74 -6.54 -1.11
C PHE A 258 11.18 -6.89 -1.45
N ARG A 259 12.12 -6.15 -0.89
CA ARG A 259 13.53 -6.43 -1.09
C ARG A 259 13.84 -7.87 -0.67
N ALA A 260 14.45 -8.61 -1.59
CA ALA A 260 14.68 -10.03 -1.39
C ALA A 260 15.66 -10.30 -0.24
N VAL A 261 15.32 -11.29 0.59
CA VAL A 261 16.26 -11.80 1.62
C VAL A 261 17.52 -12.29 0.92
N GLY A 262 18.69 -11.89 1.42
CA GLY A 262 19.98 -12.15 0.82
C GLY A 262 20.43 -11.13 -0.25
N SER A 263 19.54 -10.24 -0.74
CA SER A 263 19.97 -9.13 -1.60
C SER A 263 20.62 -8.02 -0.77
N TRP A 264 21.37 -7.12 -1.41
CA TRP A 264 21.99 -6.01 -0.70
C TRP A 264 20.92 -5.05 -0.18
N SER A 265 21.11 -4.55 1.02
CA SER A 265 20.27 -3.47 1.54
C SER A 265 20.66 -2.12 0.89
N LYS A 266 19.93 -1.06 1.22
CA LYS A 266 20.33 0.30 0.83
C LYS A 266 21.67 0.74 1.43
N LEU A 267 22.21 0.00 2.40
CA LEU A 267 23.48 0.29 3.08
C LEU A 267 24.69 -0.31 2.37
N GLY A 268 24.49 -1.14 1.34
CA GLY A 268 25.57 -1.72 0.56
C GLY A 268 25.64 -3.25 0.63
N LYS A 269 26.61 -3.82 -0.08
CA LYS A 269 26.79 -5.27 -0.23
C LYS A 269 27.08 -5.98 1.09
N GLU A 270 27.83 -5.34 1.98
CA GLU A 270 28.24 -5.90 3.26
C GLU A 270 27.08 -6.01 4.27
N TYR A 271 25.95 -5.36 3.95
CA TYR A 271 24.76 -5.30 4.79
C TYR A 271 23.56 -5.92 4.10
N PRO A 272 23.58 -7.27 3.83
CA PRO A 272 22.49 -7.94 3.12
C PRO A 272 21.20 -7.94 3.93
N VAL A 273 20.09 -8.10 3.23
CA VAL A 273 18.77 -8.27 3.87
C VAL A 273 18.73 -9.61 4.60
N ARG A 274 18.48 -9.59 5.92
CA ARG A 274 18.54 -10.77 6.80
C ARG A 274 17.17 -11.10 7.37
N ALA A 275 16.84 -12.39 7.44
CA ALA A 275 15.58 -12.89 7.96
C ALA A 275 15.76 -13.61 9.29
N PHE A 276 14.85 -13.34 10.24
CA PHE A 276 14.84 -13.94 11.57
C PHE A 276 13.49 -14.62 11.80
N LYS A 277 13.50 -15.91 12.11
CA LYS A 277 12.31 -16.69 12.46
C LYS A 277 11.84 -16.29 13.85
N VAL A 278 10.58 -15.88 13.96
CA VAL A 278 9.98 -15.39 15.21
C VAL A 278 8.90 -16.31 15.70
N SER A 279 7.97 -16.74 14.83
CA SER A 279 6.86 -17.61 15.21
C SER A 279 6.47 -18.61 14.13
N LYS A 280 5.45 -19.41 14.43
CA LYS A 280 4.78 -20.26 13.44
C LYS A 280 3.98 -19.43 12.43
N ARG A 281 3.46 -20.08 11.41
CA ARG A 281 2.49 -19.50 10.46
C ARG A 281 1.23 -19.06 11.20
N THR A 282 0.43 -18.24 10.55
CA THR A 282 -0.82 -17.69 11.05
C THR A 282 -1.92 -17.87 10.01
N ASN A 283 -3.14 -17.61 10.41
CA ASN A 283 -4.28 -17.61 9.49
C ASN A 283 -4.98 -16.24 9.46
N LEU A 284 -5.90 -16.09 8.52
CA LEU A 284 -6.59 -14.82 8.30
C LEU A 284 -7.44 -14.41 9.52
N GLU A 285 -8.05 -15.37 10.22
CA GLU A 285 -8.90 -15.08 11.38
C GLU A 285 -8.07 -14.64 12.60
N GLU A 286 -6.89 -15.22 12.81
CA GLU A 286 -5.95 -14.76 13.85
C GLU A 286 -5.49 -13.32 13.57
N LEU A 287 -5.14 -13.00 12.32
CA LEU A 287 -4.76 -11.64 11.93
C LEU A 287 -5.92 -10.66 12.10
N LYS A 288 -7.13 -11.06 11.74
CA LYS A 288 -8.34 -10.27 11.89
C LYS A 288 -8.67 -10.01 13.37
N ALA A 289 -8.52 -11.02 14.24
CA ALA A 289 -8.71 -10.89 15.68
C ALA A 289 -7.73 -9.90 16.33
N SER A 290 -6.55 -9.69 15.73
CA SER A 290 -5.56 -8.73 16.21
C SER A 290 -5.91 -7.26 15.93
N ILE A 291 -6.91 -7.00 15.09
CA ILE A 291 -7.37 -5.66 14.72
C ILE A 291 -8.62 -5.33 15.54
N PRO A 292 -8.55 -4.42 16.53
CA PRO A 292 -9.70 -4.05 17.35
C PRO A 292 -10.86 -3.52 16.48
N PHE A 293 -12.08 -3.95 16.80
CA PHE A 293 -13.29 -3.52 16.11
C PHE A 293 -13.28 -3.75 14.58
N CYS A 294 -12.53 -4.75 14.11
CA CYS A 294 -12.47 -5.09 12.71
C CYS A 294 -13.84 -5.53 12.19
N LYS A 295 -14.57 -4.63 11.52
CA LYS A 295 -15.83 -4.91 10.84
C LYS A 295 -15.63 -5.54 9.45
N PHE A 296 -14.42 -5.96 9.16
CA PHE A 296 -14.06 -6.46 7.85
C PHE A 296 -14.49 -7.93 7.73
N ASP A 297 -15.52 -8.18 6.96
CA ASP A 297 -15.92 -9.53 6.58
C ASP A 297 -15.16 -9.94 5.30
N VAL A 298 -14.16 -10.77 5.48
CA VAL A 298 -13.48 -11.44 4.37
C VAL A 298 -14.25 -12.71 4.02
N SER A 299 -15.49 -12.55 3.61
CA SER A 299 -16.18 -13.66 2.97
C SER A 299 -15.48 -13.95 1.64
N LEU A 300 -14.56 -14.91 1.66
CA LEU A 300 -13.96 -15.50 0.46
C LEU A 300 -14.96 -16.42 -0.27
N LYS A 301 -16.25 -16.28 0.02
CA LYS A 301 -17.30 -16.92 -0.76
C LYS A 301 -17.24 -16.33 -2.16
N PHE A 302 -17.01 -17.19 -3.14
CA PHE A 302 -17.20 -16.80 -4.54
C PHE A 302 -18.52 -16.05 -4.61
N PRO A 303 -18.54 -14.80 -5.09
CA PRO A 303 -19.80 -14.20 -5.43
C PRO A 303 -20.41 -15.17 -6.42
N GLN A 304 -21.46 -15.88 -6.03
CA GLN A 304 -22.29 -16.51 -7.01
C GLN A 304 -22.62 -15.37 -7.97
N LYS A 305 -21.99 -15.41 -9.14
CA LYS A 305 -22.47 -14.58 -10.22
C LYS A 305 -23.94 -14.96 -10.30
N ASP A 306 -24.82 -14.10 -9.76
CA ASP A 306 -26.12 -14.00 -10.38
C ASP A 306 -25.77 -13.87 -11.85
N LYS A 307 -25.88 -14.97 -12.56
CA LYS A 307 -25.87 -14.98 -14.02
C LYS A 307 -27.11 -14.14 -14.38
N LYS A 308 -26.96 -12.81 -14.25
CA LYS A 308 -27.80 -11.91 -15.04
C LYS A 308 -27.55 -12.41 -16.43
N LYS A 309 -28.45 -13.27 -16.90
CA LYS A 309 -28.42 -13.84 -18.25
C LYS A 309 -28.20 -12.64 -19.14
N SER A 310 -26.98 -12.48 -19.66
CA SER A 310 -26.68 -11.39 -20.60
C SER A 310 -27.73 -11.59 -21.69
N LYS A 311 -28.57 -10.58 -21.87
CA LYS A 311 -29.62 -10.66 -22.85
C LYS A 311 -28.94 -11.02 -24.17
N LYS A 312 -29.37 -12.11 -24.81
CA LYS A 312 -28.78 -12.59 -26.06
C LYS A 312 -28.76 -11.47 -27.08
N LEU A 313 -27.82 -11.48 -28.00
CA LEU A 313 -27.66 -10.46 -29.04
C LEU A 313 -28.95 -10.19 -29.80
N GLU A 314 -29.77 -11.23 -29.99
CA GLU A 314 -31.15 -11.17 -30.58
C GLU A 314 -32.08 -10.21 -29.85
N TYR A 315 -31.99 -10.12 -28.51
CA TYR A 315 -32.74 -9.14 -27.74
C TYR A 315 -32.38 -7.71 -28.15
N TYR A 316 -31.12 -7.41 -28.39
CA TYR A 316 -30.65 -6.08 -28.79
C TYR A 316 -31.03 -5.80 -30.26
N LYS A 317 -30.96 -6.80 -31.12
CA LYS A 317 -31.46 -6.72 -32.53
C LYS A 317 -32.91 -6.33 -32.56
N LYS A 318 -33.76 -6.99 -31.75
CA LYS A 318 -35.20 -6.74 -31.69
C LYS A 318 -35.59 -5.41 -31.01
N ASN A 319 -34.96 -5.06 -29.91
CA ASN A 319 -35.39 -3.93 -29.09
C ASN A 319 -34.58 -2.63 -29.32
N PHE A 320 -33.47 -2.72 -30.01
CA PHE A 320 -32.56 -1.58 -30.30
C PHE A 320 -31.93 -1.74 -31.70
N PRO A 321 -32.75 -1.85 -32.80
CA PRO A 321 -32.27 -2.15 -34.14
C PRO A 321 -31.21 -1.15 -34.61
N ASP A 322 -31.41 0.17 -34.44
CA ASP A 322 -30.46 1.20 -34.85
C ASP A 322 -29.10 1.08 -34.12
N TRP A 323 -29.12 0.69 -32.83
CA TRP A 323 -27.90 0.44 -32.07
C TRP A 323 -27.19 -0.81 -32.58
N TYR A 324 -27.98 -1.89 -32.87
CA TYR A 324 -27.45 -3.16 -33.35
C TYR A 324 -26.79 -2.97 -34.72
N GLU A 325 -27.48 -2.28 -35.64
CA GLU A 325 -26.96 -2.00 -36.97
C GLU A 325 -25.63 -1.21 -36.90
N ARG A 326 -25.62 -0.07 -36.23
CA ARG A 326 -24.43 0.79 -36.14
C ARG A 326 -23.27 0.10 -35.44
N ARG A 327 -23.52 -0.63 -34.31
CA ARG A 327 -22.48 -1.16 -33.45
C ARG A 327 -22.01 -2.56 -33.79
N ILE A 328 -22.87 -3.39 -34.32
CA ILE A 328 -22.60 -4.81 -34.58
C ILE A 328 -22.40 -5.05 -36.09
N ILE A 329 -23.25 -4.51 -36.94
CA ILE A 329 -23.13 -4.69 -38.38
C ILE A 329 -22.08 -3.73 -38.96
N ASN A 330 -22.25 -2.42 -38.77
CA ASN A 330 -21.38 -1.39 -39.34
C ASN A 330 -20.09 -1.18 -38.54
N LYS A 331 -19.96 -1.81 -37.35
CA LYS A 331 -18.80 -1.68 -36.45
C LYS A 331 -18.39 -0.23 -36.15
N GLU A 332 -19.35 0.70 -36.22
CA GLU A 332 -19.08 2.09 -35.92
C GLU A 332 -18.48 2.23 -34.48
N PRO A 333 -17.44 3.02 -34.29
CA PRO A 333 -16.88 3.26 -32.96
C PRO A 333 -17.94 3.87 -32.02
N ALA A 334 -17.83 3.61 -30.73
CA ALA A 334 -18.68 4.29 -29.74
C ALA A 334 -18.50 5.79 -29.95
N ARG A 335 -19.63 6.54 -30.06
CA ARG A 335 -19.53 8.00 -30.08
C ARG A 335 -18.67 8.41 -28.92
N GLU A 336 -17.57 9.09 -29.20
CA GLU A 336 -16.72 9.69 -28.17
C GLU A 336 -17.60 10.56 -27.28
N ARG A 337 -17.84 10.11 -26.07
CA ARG A 337 -18.46 10.95 -25.05
C ARG A 337 -17.37 11.93 -24.60
N LYS A 338 -17.14 12.99 -25.34
CA LYS A 338 -16.30 14.13 -24.88
C LYS A 338 -16.99 14.79 -23.71
N TRP A 339 -16.71 14.29 -22.51
CA TRP A 339 -17.14 14.97 -21.30
C TRP A 339 -15.99 15.91 -20.89
N ILE A 340 -16.03 17.10 -21.39
CA ILE A 340 -15.07 18.15 -21.03
C ILE A 340 -15.54 18.78 -19.71
N VAL A 341 -14.65 18.77 -18.72
CA VAL A 341 -14.82 19.42 -17.43
C VAL A 341 -14.27 20.86 -17.53
N LYS A 342 -14.72 21.78 -16.70
CA LYS A 342 -14.22 23.15 -16.68
C LYS A 342 -12.72 23.18 -16.31
N ARG A 343 -11.94 24.01 -17.00
CA ARG A 343 -10.50 24.23 -16.77
C ARG A 343 -10.19 24.51 -15.27
N ALA A 344 -11.11 25.16 -14.54
CA ALA A 344 -10.96 25.45 -13.12
C ALA A 344 -10.61 24.21 -12.25
N LEU A 345 -10.96 22.98 -12.68
CA LEU A 345 -10.53 21.76 -11.99
C LEU A 345 -9.03 21.53 -12.12
N TYR A 346 -8.48 21.77 -13.31
CA TYR A 346 -7.07 21.62 -13.59
C TYR A 346 -6.25 22.68 -12.82
N ASP A 347 -6.66 23.93 -12.90
CA ASP A 347 -5.98 25.04 -12.23
C ASP A 347 -6.04 24.87 -10.69
N TRP A 348 -7.18 24.43 -10.17
CA TRP A 348 -7.32 24.09 -8.73
C TRP A 348 -6.35 22.99 -8.32
N TRP A 349 -6.13 21.97 -9.16
CA TRP A 349 -5.21 20.90 -8.83
C TRP A 349 -3.74 21.35 -8.86
N LYS A 350 -3.37 22.25 -9.77
CA LYS A 350 -2.05 22.88 -9.78
C LYS A 350 -1.74 23.56 -8.43
N MET A 351 -2.70 24.27 -7.88
CA MET A 351 -2.56 24.86 -6.53
C MET A 351 -2.41 23.79 -5.46
N LYS A 352 -3.14 22.69 -5.54
CA LYS A 352 -3.02 21.59 -4.57
C LYS A 352 -1.68 20.86 -4.62
N ILE A 353 -1.05 20.78 -5.79
CA ILE A 353 0.32 20.29 -5.92
C ILE A 353 1.26 21.16 -5.09
N ILE A 354 1.18 22.48 -5.25
CA ILE A 354 2.03 23.43 -4.54
C ILE A 354 1.77 23.39 -3.01
N GLU A 355 0.50 23.35 -2.60
CA GLU A 355 0.13 23.51 -1.20
C GLU A 355 0.28 22.22 -0.36
N LYS A 356 0.03 21.03 -0.95
CA LYS A 356 -0.29 19.84 -0.18
C LYS A 356 0.45 18.57 -0.57
N ILE A 357 1.04 18.48 -1.76
CA ILE A 357 1.73 17.25 -2.15
C ILE A 357 3.05 17.15 -1.39
N SER A 358 3.24 16.04 -0.67
CA SER A 358 4.43 15.73 0.12
C SER A 358 5.28 14.61 -0.50
N ALA A 359 6.44 14.35 0.10
CA ALA A 359 7.29 13.20 -0.24
C ALA A 359 6.47 11.89 -0.22
N GLY A 360 6.73 10.97 -1.15
CA GLY A 360 5.97 9.74 -1.30
C GLY A 360 4.69 9.85 -2.13
N HIS A 361 4.15 11.07 -2.31
CA HIS A 361 2.94 11.33 -3.11
C HIS A 361 3.19 12.12 -4.39
N ARG A 362 4.43 12.51 -4.68
CA ARG A 362 4.84 13.41 -5.77
C ARG A 362 4.44 12.89 -7.15
N TYR A 363 4.76 11.63 -7.44
CA TYR A 363 4.35 10.95 -8.67
C TYR A 363 2.83 11.01 -8.88
N PHE A 364 2.06 10.71 -7.83
CA PHE A 364 0.60 10.71 -7.89
C PHE A 364 0.02 12.12 -8.06
N GLY A 365 0.71 13.16 -7.57
CA GLY A 365 0.37 14.55 -7.81
C GLY A 365 0.36 14.90 -9.30
N ILE A 366 1.43 14.55 -10.01
CA ILE A 366 1.57 14.76 -11.47
C ILE A 366 0.65 13.82 -12.26
N MET A 367 0.51 12.55 -11.83
CA MET A 367 -0.44 11.61 -12.44
C MET A 367 -1.87 12.18 -12.46
N VAL A 368 -2.33 12.74 -11.35
CA VAL A 368 -3.67 13.36 -11.28
C VAL A 368 -3.77 14.63 -12.09
N LEU A 369 -2.68 15.41 -12.19
CA LEU A 369 -2.60 16.57 -13.09
C LEU A 369 -2.85 16.14 -14.55
N ALA A 370 -2.20 15.07 -15.00
CA ALA A 370 -2.37 14.52 -16.35
C ALA A 370 -3.83 14.03 -16.58
N ILE A 371 -4.42 13.35 -15.60
CA ILE A 371 -5.83 12.92 -15.65
C ILE A 371 -6.77 14.14 -15.76
N TYR A 372 -6.53 15.19 -14.99
CA TYR A 372 -7.38 16.37 -14.99
C TYR A 372 -7.15 17.22 -16.25
N ALA A 373 -5.93 17.30 -16.77
CA ALA A 373 -5.64 17.92 -18.06
C ALA A 373 -6.50 17.26 -19.16
N LYS A 374 -6.48 15.94 -19.27
CA LYS A 374 -7.28 15.21 -20.24
C LYS A 374 -8.79 15.43 -20.06
N LYS A 375 -9.27 15.45 -18.81
CA LYS A 375 -10.69 15.75 -18.49
C LYS A 375 -11.11 17.16 -18.85
N CYS A 376 -10.21 18.11 -18.73
CA CYS A 376 -10.48 19.54 -18.98
C CYS A 376 -10.20 19.97 -20.43
N GLY A 377 -9.69 19.06 -21.27
CA GLY A 377 -9.32 19.36 -22.64
C GLY A 377 -8.08 20.27 -22.76
N ILE A 378 -7.21 20.22 -21.76
CA ILE A 378 -5.89 20.88 -21.78
C ILE A 378 -5.00 20.14 -22.78
N SER A 379 -4.21 20.84 -23.57
CA SER A 379 -3.28 20.22 -24.51
C SER A 379 -2.15 19.49 -23.79
N TYR A 380 -1.51 18.54 -24.49
CA TYR A 380 -0.39 17.81 -23.91
C TYR A 380 0.81 18.73 -23.68
N GLU A 381 1.05 19.68 -24.57
CA GLU A 381 2.15 20.64 -24.50
C GLU A 381 2.00 21.56 -23.27
N GLU A 382 0.79 22.04 -22.99
CA GLU A 382 0.51 22.85 -21.80
C GLU A 382 0.69 22.01 -20.52
N LEU A 383 0.18 20.77 -20.51
CA LEU A 383 0.35 19.85 -19.40
C LEU A 383 1.83 19.54 -19.13
N GLU A 384 2.58 19.25 -20.18
CA GLU A 384 4.01 18.92 -20.09
C GLU A 384 4.79 20.08 -19.50
N LYS A 385 4.59 21.29 -20.01
CA LYS A 385 5.20 22.51 -19.49
C LYS A 385 4.88 22.71 -18.01
N ASP A 386 3.62 22.57 -17.63
CA ASP A 386 3.18 22.71 -16.23
C ASP A 386 3.79 21.61 -15.33
N ALA A 387 3.84 20.36 -15.81
CA ALA A 387 4.37 19.24 -15.05
C ALA A 387 5.88 19.39 -14.76
N PHE A 388 6.66 19.79 -15.77
CA PHE A 388 8.09 20.08 -15.60
C PHE A 388 8.33 21.30 -14.71
N GLY A 389 7.43 22.29 -14.72
CA GLY A 389 7.49 23.44 -13.81
C GLY A 389 7.34 23.07 -12.33
N PHE A 390 6.84 21.88 -12.01
CA PHE A 390 6.75 21.37 -10.62
C PHE A 390 7.96 20.55 -10.19
N LEU A 391 8.92 20.24 -11.07
CA LEU A 391 10.05 19.35 -10.77
C LEU A 391 10.80 19.81 -9.52
N GLU A 392 11.33 21.03 -9.54
CA GLU A 392 12.10 21.61 -8.43
C GLU A 392 11.27 21.71 -7.13
N ILE A 393 10.02 22.15 -7.24
CA ILE A 393 9.12 22.27 -6.09
C ILE A 393 8.87 20.91 -5.43
N LEU A 394 8.71 19.88 -6.23
CA LEU A 394 8.42 18.52 -5.72
C LEU A 394 9.68 17.81 -5.25
N ASP A 395 10.83 18.07 -5.85
CA ASP A 395 12.11 17.51 -5.41
C ASP A 395 12.48 18.06 -4.03
N ASN A 396 12.34 19.38 -3.82
CA ASN A 396 12.58 20.04 -2.53
C ASN A 396 11.62 19.61 -1.39
N ARG A 397 10.66 18.69 -1.65
CA ARG A 397 9.73 18.15 -0.63
C ARG A 397 10.27 16.93 0.11
N THR A 398 11.50 16.52 -0.14
CA THR A 398 12.16 15.42 0.57
C THR A 398 13.46 15.91 1.19
N GLU A 399 13.74 15.42 2.39
CA GLU A 399 15.04 15.59 3.07
C GLU A 399 15.95 14.38 2.83
N GLU A 400 15.45 13.37 2.07
CA GLU A 400 16.13 12.12 1.80
C GLU A 400 17.03 12.28 0.57
N GLU A 401 18.36 12.26 0.72
CA GLU A 401 19.33 12.35 -0.37
C GLU A 401 19.17 11.27 -1.45
N ASP A 402 18.60 10.12 -1.12
CA ASP A 402 18.39 8.99 -2.04
C ASP A 402 17.01 8.99 -2.71
N ASN A 403 16.16 9.97 -2.46
CA ASN A 403 14.76 9.99 -2.89
C ASN A 403 14.43 11.24 -3.69
N HIS A 404 15.26 11.55 -4.68
CA HIS A 404 15.00 12.65 -5.62
C HIS A 404 13.77 12.38 -6.47
N PHE A 405 13.06 13.47 -6.83
CA PHE A 405 11.99 13.44 -7.80
C PHE A 405 12.56 13.82 -9.17
N GLU A 406 12.67 12.82 -10.04
CA GLU A 406 13.40 12.96 -11.30
C GLU A 406 12.46 13.24 -12.50
N ILE A 407 13.05 13.69 -13.61
CA ILE A 407 12.35 13.86 -14.89
C ILE A 407 11.62 12.58 -15.32
N ASP A 408 12.22 11.42 -15.08
CA ASP A 408 11.63 10.11 -15.42
C ASP A 408 10.32 9.84 -14.66
N ASP A 409 10.17 10.36 -13.43
CA ASP A 409 8.93 10.26 -12.65
C ASP A 409 7.81 11.09 -13.28
N ILE A 410 8.15 12.29 -13.76
CA ILE A 410 7.20 13.15 -14.49
C ILE A 410 6.77 12.48 -15.79
N VAL A 411 7.71 12.02 -16.60
CA VAL A 411 7.43 11.36 -17.89
C VAL A 411 6.54 10.12 -17.66
N ALA A 412 6.84 9.32 -16.63
CA ALA A 412 6.02 8.16 -16.29
C ALA A 412 4.60 8.56 -15.87
N ALA A 413 4.43 9.65 -15.11
CA ALA A 413 3.13 10.14 -14.68
C ALA A 413 2.30 10.72 -15.83
N LEU A 414 2.95 11.37 -16.82
CA LEU A 414 2.30 11.92 -18.00
C LEU A 414 1.66 10.87 -18.91
N ASN A 415 2.10 9.59 -18.83
CA ASN A 415 1.44 8.47 -19.52
C ASN A 415 -0.03 8.29 -19.12
N CYS A 416 -0.46 8.87 -17.99
CA CYS A 416 -1.84 8.88 -17.55
C CYS A 416 -2.73 9.92 -18.27
N TYR A 417 -2.19 10.70 -19.18
CA TYR A 417 -2.95 11.57 -20.09
C TYR A 417 -3.71 10.73 -21.14
N HIS A 418 -4.67 9.93 -20.66
CA HIS A 418 -5.40 8.96 -21.47
C HIS A 418 -6.87 8.84 -21.03
N ASP A 419 -7.78 8.59 -21.99
CA ASP A 419 -9.23 8.52 -21.76
C ASP A 419 -9.66 7.42 -20.77
N ASN A 420 -8.88 6.36 -20.65
CA ASN A 420 -9.13 5.28 -19.70
C ASN A 420 -9.18 5.74 -18.23
N TYR A 421 -8.56 6.86 -17.89
CA TYR A 421 -8.50 7.42 -16.54
C TYR A 421 -9.64 8.38 -16.21
N PHE A 422 -10.55 8.68 -17.14
CA PHE A 422 -11.69 9.61 -16.90
C PHE A 422 -12.58 9.22 -15.73
N THR A 423 -12.69 7.94 -15.44
CA THR A 423 -13.50 7.42 -14.34
C THR A 423 -12.73 7.20 -13.05
N PHE A 424 -11.50 7.72 -12.94
CA PHE A 424 -10.65 7.55 -11.75
C PHE A 424 -11.36 8.11 -10.52
N PRO A 425 -11.61 7.28 -9.46
CA PRO A 425 -12.45 7.68 -8.34
C PRO A 425 -11.81 8.77 -7.48
N ARG A 426 -12.58 9.74 -7.04
CA ARG A 426 -12.15 10.81 -6.13
C ARG A 426 -11.49 10.27 -4.86
N ASP A 427 -12.10 9.27 -4.22
CA ASP A 427 -11.58 8.70 -2.98
C ASP A 427 -10.23 8.00 -3.18
N THR A 428 -10.00 7.43 -4.38
CA THR A 428 -8.70 6.88 -4.76
C THR A 428 -7.67 7.98 -4.97
N ILE A 429 -8.05 9.10 -5.62
CA ILE A 429 -7.17 10.24 -5.79
C ILE A 429 -6.76 10.80 -4.42
N ALA A 430 -7.72 11.05 -3.53
CA ALA A 430 -7.44 11.56 -2.19
C ALA A 430 -6.47 10.67 -1.42
N LYS A 431 -6.64 9.34 -1.53
CA LYS A 431 -5.76 8.37 -0.89
C LYS A 431 -4.34 8.38 -1.47
N LEU A 432 -4.21 8.37 -2.81
CA LEU A 432 -2.91 8.32 -3.48
C LEU A 432 -2.10 9.60 -3.32
N THR A 433 -2.76 10.74 -3.17
CA THR A 433 -2.12 12.05 -3.11
C THR A 433 -2.07 12.64 -1.70
N ASN A 434 -2.69 11.99 -0.73
CA ASN A 434 -2.91 12.49 0.64
C ASN A 434 -3.57 13.89 0.67
N VAL A 435 -4.30 14.24 -0.39
CA VAL A 435 -5.01 15.53 -0.50
C VAL A 435 -6.49 15.30 -0.18
N ASP A 436 -7.01 15.99 0.83
CA ASP A 436 -8.47 15.96 1.09
C ASP A 436 -9.22 16.67 -0.04
N ILE A 437 -10.03 15.88 -0.75
CA ILE A 437 -10.88 16.36 -1.83
C ILE A 437 -12.33 16.36 -1.35
N PRO A 438 -12.96 17.52 -1.14
CA PRO A 438 -14.30 17.58 -0.60
C PRO A 438 -15.32 16.86 -1.49
N LYS A 439 -16.27 16.20 -0.87
CA LYS A 439 -17.36 15.53 -1.59
C LYS A 439 -18.18 16.57 -2.36
N ASN A 440 -18.56 16.24 -3.59
CA ASN A 440 -19.47 17.09 -4.36
C ASN A 440 -20.71 17.46 -3.51
N LYS A 441 -21.14 18.72 -3.59
CA LYS A 441 -22.37 19.22 -2.96
C LYS A 441 -23.59 18.55 -3.61
N ARG A 442 -23.90 17.32 -3.19
CA ARG A 442 -25.08 16.55 -3.62
C ARG A 442 -26.16 16.55 -2.54
N ASN A 443 -26.14 17.55 -1.65
CA ASN A 443 -27.03 17.63 -0.49
C ASN A 443 -27.06 16.30 0.32
N GLY A 444 -25.89 15.70 0.54
CA GLY A 444 -25.75 14.44 1.27
C GLY A 444 -26.23 13.17 0.52
N ARG A 445 -26.81 13.31 -0.67
CA ARG A 445 -27.34 12.17 -1.43
C ARG A 445 -26.25 11.29 -2.02
N LYS A 446 -26.45 9.96 -1.98
CA LYS A 446 -25.64 9.00 -2.74
C LYS A 446 -25.80 9.28 -4.25
N GLN A 447 -24.78 8.97 -5.06
CA GLN A 447 -24.78 9.25 -6.51
C GLN A 447 -26.01 8.70 -7.23
N LYS A 448 -26.41 7.47 -6.91
CA LYS A 448 -27.60 6.83 -7.49
C LYS A 448 -28.86 7.65 -7.26
N ALA A 449 -29.13 8.01 -6.00
CA ALA A 449 -30.29 8.84 -5.62
C ALA A 449 -30.27 10.24 -6.26
N HIS A 450 -29.08 10.84 -6.40
CA HIS A 450 -28.93 12.13 -7.07
C HIS A 450 -29.23 12.03 -8.58
N LEU A 451 -28.79 10.97 -9.25
CA LEU A 451 -29.08 10.76 -10.68
C LEU A 451 -30.56 10.45 -10.93
N GLU A 452 -31.21 9.71 -10.03
CA GLU A 452 -32.64 9.45 -10.08
C GLU A 452 -33.44 10.74 -9.96
N LEU A 453 -33.11 11.58 -8.98
CA LEU A 453 -33.72 12.90 -8.80
C LEU A 453 -33.54 13.79 -10.03
N LEU A 454 -32.35 13.84 -10.63
CA LEU A 454 -32.11 14.60 -11.85
C LEU A 454 -32.95 14.11 -13.04
N LYS A 455 -33.20 12.80 -13.13
CA LYS A 455 -34.08 12.22 -14.16
C LYS A 455 -35.53 12.69 -13.95
N GLU A 456 -36.02 12.70 -12.72
CA GLU A 456 -37.37 13.18 -12.38
C GLU A 456 -37.52 14.68 -12.64
N ILE A 457 -36.56 15.50 -12.22
CA ILE A 457 -36.54 16.94 -12.51
C ILE A 457 -36.59 17.20 -14.04
N LYS A 458 -35.84 16.43 -14.84
CA LYS A 458 -35.90 16.54 -16.31
C LYS A 458 -37.25 16.16 -16.87
N LYS A 459 -37.93 15.13 -16.33
CA LYS A 459 -39.28 14.74 -16.74
C LYS A 459 -40.29 15.85 -16.43
N ILE A 460 -40.19 16.44 -15.22
CA ILE A 460 -41.08 17.54 -14.80
C ILE A 460 -40.89 18.76 -15.71
N ARG A 461 -39.63 19.18 -15.96
CA ARG A 461 -39.32 20.29 -16.86
C ARG A 461 -39.85 20.07 -18.27
N LYS A 462 -39.74 18.83 -18.83
CA LYS A 462 -40.30 18.49 -20.12
C LYS A 462 -41.82 18.54 -20.13
N LYS A 463 -42.48 18.16 -19.02
CA LYS A 463 -43.96 18.25 -18.91
C LYS A 463 -44.40 19.72 -18.81
N MET A 464 -43.64 20.57 -18.08
CA MET A 464 -43.93 21.99 -17.99
C MET A 464 -43.73 22.70 -19.33
N ALA A 465 -42.64 22.42 -20.05
CA ALA A 465 -42.37 22.98 -21.40
C ALA A 465 -43.35 22.51 -22.49
N LYS A 466 -44.20 21.50 -22.26
CA LYS A 466 -45.27 21.06 -23.17
C LYS A 466 -46.64 21.64 -22.81
N LYS A 467 -46.75 22.33 -21.70
CA LYS A 467 -48.01 22.97 -21.24
C LYS A 467 -48.00 24.49 -21.41
N GLY A 468 -46.88 25.11 -21.73
CA GLY A 468 -46.73 26.47 -22.26
C GLY A 468 -46.39 26.39 -23.75
#